data_a227c2f59121c61a97932ea67a1fce2b
#
_entry.id   a227c2f59121c61a97932ea67a1fce2b
#
_cell.length_a   1.000
_cell.length_b   1.000
_cell.length_c   1.000
_cell.angle_alpha   90.00
_cell.angle_beta   90.00
_cell.angle_gamma   90.00
#
_symmetry.space_group_name_H-M   'P 1'
#
loop_
_entity.id
_entity.type
_entity.pdbx_description
1 polymer ?
#
loop_
_entity_poly.entity_id
_entity_poly.type
_entity_poly.pdbx_seq_one_letter_code
_entity_poly.pdbx_strand_id
1 'polypeptide(L)'
;MSKVTETNGPIHGYKVFNSDWACNPLGFKPKQYACPGKFEIEGELEICHNGMHFCPKLADCFEYYAFNPENKVAEVIAYGKVLISESEKYGNKSCTNKLEIVREVPWSEVIALTNLGSNCTGFSNTGNDNAGSYNTGHQNTGHSNTGTGNAGSHNTGTFNIGCFNTGDRNLGYNNAGDYNAGHRNTGDQNTGNRNTGDYNPGFGNVGDNNNGDMNTGNWNYGSNNVGDCNIGNFNTGDWNASSYNTGCFNTEVPTMTLFNKPSDWTYYDWLESDARLLLMSMPKETIQWIDKEDMTDEEKELNPSYETAGGYLKVFSQD
;
A
#
# COMPACT_ATOMS: atom_id res chain seq x y z
N MET A 1 18.19 21.14 -12.63
CA MET A 1 18.30 21.93 -13.90
C MET A 1 18.19 20.96 -15.07
N SER A 2 17.19 21.12 -15.93
CA SER A 2 17.01 20.31 -17.13
C SER A 2 18.15 20.58 -18.10
N LYS A 3 18.98 19.58 -18.38
CA LYS A 3 20.04 19.69 -19.36
C LYS A 3 19.47 19.35 -20.73
N VAL A 4 19.26 20.35 -21.58
CA VAL A 4 18.95 20.17 -23.00
C VAL A 4 20.25 20.35 -23.74
N THR A 5 20.65 19.33 -24.49
CA THR A 5 21.86 19.35 -25.31
C THR A 5 21.46 19.44 -26.79
N GLU A 6 22.05 20.35 -27.53
CA GLU A 6 21.91 20.46 -28.99
C GLU A 6 23.01 19.70 -29.70
N THR A 7 22.65 18.94 -30.73
CA THR A 7 23.57 18.21 -31.59
C THR A 7 23.04 18.14 -33.02
N ASN A 8 23.85 17.64 -33.94
CA ASN A 8 23.43 17.35 -35.31
C ASN A 8 23.41 15.85 -35.58
N GLY A 9 22.43 15.40 -36.36
CA GLY A 9 22.27 14.00 -36.73
C GLY A 9 23.38 13.45 -37.65
N PRO A 10 23.34 12.15 -37.99
CA PRO A 10 22.18 11.25 -37.82
C PRO A 10 22.12 10.64 -36.42
N ILE A 11 20.91 10.65 -35.83
CA ILE A 11 20.63 9.98 -34.60
C ILE A 11 19.49 8.99 -34.85
N HIS A 12 19.72 7.72 -34.54
CA HIS A 12 18.74 6.66 -34.62
C HIS A 12 17.85 6.63 -33.36
N GLY A 13 16.60 6.25 -33.53
CA GLY A 13 15.65 6.11 -32.44
C GLY A 13 14.33 5.53 -32.90
N TYR A 14 13.34 5.70 -32.06
CA TYR A 14 12.00 5.15 -32.26
C TYR A 14 10.94 6.23 -32.04
N LYS A 15 9.81 6.03 -32.73
CA LYS A 15 8.65 6.90 -32.58
C LYS A 15 7.38 6.05 -32.61
N VAL A 16 6.45 6.39 -31.71
CA VAL A 16 5.13 5.78 -31.66
C VAL A 16 4.10 6.75 -32.26
N PHE A 17 3.12 6.21 -32.94
CA PHE A 17 2.00 6.89 -33.58
C PHE A 17 0.70 6.19 -33.20
N ASN A 18 -0.42 6.88 -33.39
CA ASN A 18 -1.73 6.22 -33.36
C ASN A 18 -1.86 5.20 -34.51
N SER A 19 -2.94 4.42 -34.50
CA SER A 19 -3.21 3.38 -35.51
C SER A 19 -3.24 3.90 -36.96
N ASP A 20 -3.51 5.17 -37.15
CA ASP A 20 -3.58 5.87 -38.46
C ASP A 20 -2.29 6.60 -38.86
N TRP A 21 -1.17 6.34 -38.20
CA TRP A 21 0.09 7.08 -38.38
C TRP A 21 0.04 8.56 -38.00
N ALA A 22 -0.89 8.96 -37.18
CA ALA A 22 -0.96 10.32 -36.67
C ALA A 22 -0.30 10.47 -35.30
N CYS A 23 0.23 11.65 -35.03
CA CYS A 23 0.60 12.08 -33.69
C CYS A 23 -0.36 13.18 -33.26
N ASN A 24 -0.90 13.08 -32.04
CA ASN A 24 -1.75 14.10 -31.45
C ASN A 24 -0.93 14.95 -30.48
N PRO A 25 -0.30 16.05 -30.91
CA PRO A 25 0.29 16.99 -29.99
C PRO A 25 -0.80 17.69 -29.20
N LEU A 26 -0.61 17.80 -27.88
CA LEU A 26 -1.58 18.45 -26.98
C LEU A 26 -1.91 19.87 -27.52
N GLY A 27 -3.19 20.10 -27.89
CA GLY A 27 -3.70 21.40 -28.34
C GLY A 27 -3.45 21.78 -29.81
N PHE A 28 -2.90 20.90 -30.65
CA PHE A 28 -2.65 21.12 -32.06
C PHE A 28 -3.39 20.11 -32.94
N LYS A 29 -3.54 20.44 -34.24
CA LYS A 29 -4.08 19.49 -35.21
C LYS A 29 -3.17 18.26 -35.32
N PRO A 30 -3.75 17.06 -35.46
CA PRO A 30 -2.98 15.85 -35.68
C PRO A 30 -2.02 16.02 -36.86
N LYS A 31 -0.74 15.66 -36.65
CA LYS A 31 0.21 15.62 -37.75
C LYS A 31 0.23 14.21 -38.32
N GLN A 32 -0.02 14.11 -39.61
CA GLN A 32 -0.05 12.85 -40.36
C GLN A 32 1.35 12.49 -40.85
N TYR A 33 1.71 11.24 -40.75
CA TYR A 33 2.97 10.70 -41.23
C TYR A 33 2.74 9.53 -42.21
N ALA A 34 3.78 9.13 -42.92
CA ALA A 34 3.80 7.96 -43.77
C ALA A 34 5.04 7.09 -43.44
N CYS A 35 4.93 5.80 -43.59
CA CYS A 35 6.02 4.87 -43.37
C CYS A 35 6.22 3.99 -44.63
N PRO A 36 7.42 4.06 -45.26
CA PRO A 36 8.53 4.97 -44.99
C PRO A 36 8.25 6.42 -45.43
N GLY A 37 9.01 7.38 -44.89
CA GLY A 37 8.82 8.77 -45.27
C GLY A 37 9.85 9.73 -44.66
N LYS A 38 10.05 10.90 -45.31
CA LYS A 38 10.91 11.98 -44.85
C LYS A 38 10.09 13.21 -44.55
N PHE A 39 10.37 13.84 -43.43
CA PHE A 39 9.60 14.97 -42.93
C PHE A 39 10.53 16.08 -42.45
N GLU A 40 10.15 17.29 -42.74
CA GLU A 40 10.83 18.51 -42.29
C GLU A 40 9.83 19.45 -41.62
N ILE A 41 10.31 20.25 -40.70
CA ILE A 41 9.58 21.36 -40.09
C ILE A 41 10.48 22.57 -40.02
N GLU A 42 9.84 23.74 -40.13
CA GLU A 42 10.49 25.04 -40.02
C GLU A 42 10.35 25.63 -38.62
N GLY A 43 11.20 26.61 -38.31
CA GLY A 43 11.17 27.32 -37.02
C GLY A 43 12.17 26.81 -36.01
N GLU A 44 12.24 27.49 -34.87
CA GLU A 44 13.11 27.11 -33.76
C GLU A 44 12.60 25.86 -33.07
N LEU A 45 13.52 24.93 -32.79
CA LEU A 45 13.17 23.69 -32.11
C LEU A 45 12.96 23.95 -30.61
N GLU A 46 11.87 23.43 -30.10
CA GLU A 46 11.53 23.47 -28.67
C GLU A 46 10.90 22.15 -28.24
N ILE A 47 11.47 21.48 -27.20
CA ILE A 47 10.96 20.22 -26.69
C ILE A 47 9.55 20.43 -26.13
N CYS A 48 8.61 19.58 -26.53
CA CYS A 48 7.18 19.63 -26.25
C CYS A 48 6.36 20.70 -26.98
N HIS A 49 6.98 21.60 -27.74
CA HIS A 49 6.27 22.64 -28.50
C HIS A 49 6.47 22.53 -30.01
N ASN A 50 7.69 22.74 -30.49
CA ASN A 50 7.99 22.67 -31.91
C ASN A 50 9.10 21.69 -32.20
N GLY A 51 8.81 20.57 -32.85
CA GLY A 51 9.76 19.52 -33.19
C GLY A 51 9.08 18.20 -33.48
N MET A 52 9.76 17.37 -34.26
CA MET A 52 9.35 15.97 -34.42
C MET A 52 10.02 15.12 -33.31
N HIS A 53 9.22 14.71 -32.35
CA HIS A 53 9.69 14.00 -31.17
C HIS A 53 9.93 12.52 -31.44
N PHE A 54 11.00 11.97 -30.85
CA PHE A 54 11.37 10.56 -30.86
C PHE A 54 12.16 10.21 -29.60
N CYS A 55 12.36 8.93 -29.34
CA CYS A 55 13.18 8.46 -28.22
C CYS A 55 14.32 7.58 -28.74
N PRO A 56 15.56 7.74 -28.24
CA PRO A 56 16.66 6.87 -28.59
C PRO A 56 16.42 5.39 -28.21
N LYS A 57 15.65 5.15 -27.15
CA LYS A 57 15.22 3.80 -26.73
C LYS A 57 13.73 3.66 -26.92
N LEU A 58 13.31 2.52 -27.45
CA LEU A 58 11.88 2.26 -27.72
C LEU A 58 11.04 2.26 -26.44
N ALA A 59 11.57 1.70 -25.36
CA ALA A 59 10.85 1.65 -24.08
C ALA A 59 10.43 3.04 -23.57
N ASP A 60 11.27 4.06 -23.78
CA ASP A 60 11.01 5.42 -23.34
C ASP A 60 9.83 6.08 -24.11
N CYS A 61 9.52 5.59 -25.31
CA CYS A 61 8.36 6.05 -26.07
C CYS A 61 7.02 5.75 -25.36
N PHE A 62 6.98 4.68 -24.58
CA PHE A 62 5.78 4.25 -23.86
C PHE A 62 5.54 4.99 -22.54
N GLU A 63 6.38 5.93 -22.18
CA GLU A 63 6.07 6.96 -21.18
C GLU A 63 5.04 7.99 -21.72
N TYR A 64 4.92 8.10 -23.06
CA TYR A 64 4.06 9.08 -23.75
C TYR A 64 2.88 8.47 -24.49
N TYR A 65 2.93 7.19 -24.76
CA TYR A 65 1.90 6.43 -25.47
C TYR A 65 1.59 5.16 -24.70
N ALA A 66 0.32 4.79 -24.67
CA ALA A 66 -0.08 3.50 -24.11
C ALA A 66 0.62 2.34 -24.85
N PHE A 67 1.06 1.32 -24.14
CA PHE A 67 1.60 0.09 -24.73
C PHE A 67 0.44 -0.72 -25.32
N ASN A 68 0.02 -0.38 -26.52
CA ASN A 68 -1.14 -0.94 -27.22
C ASN A 68 -0.75 -1.42 -28.60
N PRO A 69 -1.01 -2.69 -28.97
CA PRO A 69 -0.73 -3.25 -30.30
C PRO A 69 -1.38 -2.54 -31.47
N GLU A 70 -2.42 -1.74 -31.25
CA GLU A 70 -3.04 -0.90 -32.27
C GLU A 70 -2.16 0.28 -32.68
N ASN A 71 -1.25 0.72 -31.83
CA ASN A 71 -0.33 1.80 -32.14
C ASN A 71 0.69 1.34 -33.19
N LYS A 72 1.08 2.27 -34.04
CA LYS A 72 2.17 2.10 -35.00
C LYS A 72 3.49 2.50 -34.36
N VAL A 73 4.50 1.67 -34.50
CA VAL A 73 5.86 1.93 -34.02
C VAL A 73 6.81 1.93 -35.20
N ALA A 74 7.71 2.89 -35.25
CA ALA A 74 8.70 2.95 -36.32
C ALA A 74 10.11 3.23 -35.82
N GLU A 75 11.08 2.67 -36.52
CA GLU A 75 12.45 3.16 -36.51
C GLU A 75 12.54 4.46 -37.26
N VAL A 76 13.26 5.43 -36.64
CA VAL A 76 13.43 6.76 -37.19
C VAL A 76 14.89 7.19 -37.15
N ILE A 77 15.25 8.10 -38.08
CA ILE A 77 16.57 8.76 -38.11
C ILE A 77 16.34 10.25 -38.13
N ALA A 78 16.94 10.95 -37.17
CA ALA A 78 16.99 12.39 -37.12
C ALA A 78 18.26 12.89 -37.86
N TYR A 79 18.09 13.70 -38.90
CA TYR A 79 19.23 14.16 -39.74
C TYR A 79 19.62 15.61 -39.47
N GLY A 80 18.72 16.40 -38.96
CA GLY A 80 18.95 17.83 -38.79
C GLY A 80 19.50 18.19 -37.42
N LYS A 81 19.12 19.37 -37.01
CA LYS A 81 19.29 19.82 -35.64
C LYS A 81 18.48 18.94 -34.70
N VAL A 82 19.09 18.50 -33.61
CA VAL A 82 18.43 17.63 -32.59
C VAL A 82 18.63 18.23 -31.22
N LEU A 83 17.51 18.34 -30.47
CA LEU A 83 17.53 18.64 -29.04
C LEU A 83 17.30 17.37 -28.27
N ILE A 84 18.20 17.05 -27.35
CA ILE A 84 18.16 15.89 -26.47
C ILE A 84 17.83 16.38 -25.04
N SER A 85 16.80 15.81 -24.43
CA SER A 85 16.48 16.06 -23.02
C SER A 85 16.92 14.88 -22.16
N GLU A 86 17.68 15.18 -21.11
CA GLU A 86 17.98 14.26 -20.02
C GLU A 86 17.43 14.90 -18.73
N SER A 87 16.13 14.98 -18.59
CA SER A 87 15.55 15.64 -17.42
C SER A 87 14.33 14.93 -16.89
N GLU A 88 14.15 14.93 -15.57
CA GLU A 88 12.94 14.45 -14.91
C GLU A 88 11.64 15.13 -15.42
N LYS A 89 11.75 16.33 -15.95
CA LYS A 89 10.61 17.09 -16.46
C LYS A 89 10.13 16.65 -17.84
N TYR A 90 11.05 16.22 -18.71
CA TYR A 90 10.77 15.92 -20.12
C TYR A 90 11.09 14.48 -20.52
N GLY A 91 11.55 13.65 -19.56
CA GLY A 91 11.98 12.27 -19.80
C GLY A 91 13.16 12.17 -20.80
N ASN A 92 13.34 10.99 -21.35
CA ASN A 92 14.39 10.67 -22.33
C ASN A 92 13.95 10.90 -23.78
N LYS A 93 13.24 12.01 -24.05
CA LYS A 93 12.81 12.30 -25.43
C LYS A 93 13.69 13.34 -26.12
N SER A 94 13.80 13.17 -27.40
CA SER A 94 14.49 14.09 -28.30
C SER A 94 13.52 14.69 -29.30
N CYS A 95 13.85 15.83 -29.89
CA CYS A 95 13.13 16.35 -31.02
C CYS A 95 14.06 16.86 -32.11
N THR A 96 13.60 16.81 -33.36
CA THR A 96 14.36 17.23 -34.54
C THR A 96 13.50 18.02 -35.53
N ASN A 97 14.16 18.81 -36.38
CA ASN A 97 13.53 19.47 -37.51
C ASN A 97 13.51 18.60 -38.79
N LYS A 98 14.32 17.53 -38.88
CA LYS A 98 14.37 16.61 -40.02
C LYS A 98 14.35 15.17 -39.56
N LEU A 99 13.29 14.45 -39.89
CA LEU A 99 13.04 13.06 -39.46
C LEU A 99 12.76 12.18 -40.66
N GLU A 100 13.45 11.05 -40.74
CA GLU A 100 13.11 9.95 -41.64
C GLU A 100 12.46 8.82 -40.84
N ILE A 101 11.29 8.37 -41.27
CA ILE A 101 10.67 7.13 -40.83
C ILE A 101 11.16 6.05 -41.75
N VAL A 102 11.95 5.12 -41.21
CA VAL A 102 12.67 4.10 -41.99
C VAL A 102 11.79 2.89 -42.29
N ARG A 103 11.21 2.33 -41.24
CA ARG A 103 10.31 1.16 -41.33
C ARG A 103 9.37 1.10 -40.15
N GLU A 104 8.24 0.42 -40.34
CA GLU A 104 7.40 -0.03 -39.23
C GLU A 104 8.12 -1.16 -38.46
N VAL A 105 8.09 -1.09 -37.14
CA VAL A 105 8.60 -2.13 -36.23
C VAL A 105 7.43 -3.07 -35.92
N PRO A 106 7.48 -4.36 -36.32
CA PRO A 106 6.44 -5.32 -35.99
C PRO A 106 6.26 -5.45 -34.47
N TRP A 107 5.05 -5.68 -34.02
CA TRP A 107 4.77 -5.71 -32.58
C TRP A 107 5.55 -6.80 -31.83
N SER A 108 5.86 -7.93 -32.45
CA SER A 108 6.75 -8.96 -31.90
C SER A 108 8.16 -8.44 -31.63
N GLU A 109 8.65 -7.57 -32.49
CA GLU A 109 9.97 -6.91 -32.33
C GLU A 109 9.88 -5.79 -31.27
N VAL A 110 8.76 -5.06 -31.18
CA VAL A 110 8.52 -4.07 -30.12
C VAL A 110 8.63 -4.73 -28.74
N ILE A 111 8.00 -5.89 -28.56
CA ILE A 111 8.08 -6.65 -27.30
C ILE A 111 9.54 -7.04 -27.02
N ALA A 112 10.28 -7.52 -28.01
CA ALA A 112 11.68 -7.93 -27.82
C ALA A 112 12.59 -6.76 -27.49
N LEU A 113 12.38 -5.59 -28.11
CA LEU A 113 13.20 -4.38 -27.90
C LEU A 113 12.90 -3.64 -26.57
N THR A 114 11.71 -3.86 -26.02
CA THR A 114 11.30 -3.20 -24.76
C THR A 114 11.56 -4.04 -23.52
N ASN A 115 12.00 -5.29 -23.68
CA ASN A 115 12.30 -6.21 -22.58
C ASN A 115 13.77 -6.63 -22.60
N LEU A 116 14.36 -6.81 -21.40
CA LEU A 116 15.68 -7.40 -21.22
C LEU A 116 15.53 -8.84 -20.72
N GLY A 117 15.31 -9.78 -21.65
CA GLY A 117 15.10 -11.21 -21.36
C GLY A 117 14.27 -11.91 -22.42
N SER A 118 13.92 -13.17 -22.16
CA SER A 118 13.17 -14.01 -23.08
C SER A 118 11.75 -14.32 -22.60
N ASN A 119 10.85 -14.60 -23.55
CA ASN A 119 9.46 -14.99 -23.29
C ASN A 119 8.64 -13.97 -22.46
N CYS A 120 9.03 -12.70 -22.45
CA CYS A 120 8.28 -11.67 -21.76
C CYS A 120 7.10 -11.18 -22.60
N THR A 121 5.98 -10.86 -21.94
CA THR A 121 4.86 -10.13 -22.53
C THR A 121 4.72 -8.79 -21.82
N GLY A 122 4.32 -7.73 -22.55
CA GLY A 122 4.33 -6.37 -22.02
C GLY A 122 5.65 -5.67 -22.28
N PHE A 123 6.04 -4.73 -21.42
CA PHE A 123 7.25 -3.93 -21.67
C PHE A 123 8.04 -3.64 -20.39
N SER A 124 9.32 -3.25 -20.59
CA SER A 124 10.25 -2.89 -19.51
C SER A 124 10.43 -4.00 -18.46
N ASN A 125 10.38 -5.24 -18.89
CA ASN A 125 10.73 -6.36 -18.02
C ASN A 125 12.22 -6.67 -18.12
N THR A 126 12.82 -7.09 -17.03
CA THR A 126 14.19 -7.60 -16.95
C THR A 126 14.16 -9.04 -16.43
N GLY A 127 14.75 -9.98 -17.17
CA GLY A 127 14.69 -11.41 -16.87
C GLY A 127 13.66 -12.13 -17.75
N ASN A 128 13.35 -13.39 -17.44
CA ASN A 128 12.61 -14.26 -18.35
C ASN A 128 11.19 -14.56 -17.85
N ASP A 129 10.33 -14.87 -18.80
CA ASP A 129 8.98 -15.38 -18.56
C ASP A 129 8.09 -14.43 -17.76
N ASN A 130 8.34 -13.11 -17.83
CA ASN A 130 7.54 -12.11 -17.14
C ASN A 130 6.33 -11.70 -17.99
N ALA A 131 5.16 -11.57 -17.37
CA ALA A 131 3.94 -11.08 -17.98
C ALA A 131 3.48 -9.77 -17.33
N GLY A 132 3.29 -8.71 -18.12
CA GLY A 132 2.98 -7.36 -17.64
C GLY A 132 4.15 -6.42 -17.81
N SER A 133 4.34 -5.46 -16.92
CA SER A 133 5.31 -4.40 -17.15
C SER A 133 6.16 -4.08 -15.91
N TYR A 134 7.39 -3.64 -16.15
CA TYR A 134 8.33 -3.24 -15.11
C TYR A 134 8.70 -4.35 -14.11
N ASN A 135 8.61 -5.62 -14.50
CA ASN A 135 9.02 -6.71 -13.63
C ASN A 135 10.51 -6.98 -13.76
N THR A 136 11.16 -7.27 -12.63
CA THR A 136 12.57 -7.67 -12.57
C THR A 136 12.68 -9.07 -11.96
N GLY A 137 13.37 -9.98 -12.65
CA GLY A 137 13.52 -11.37 -12.27
C GLY A 137 12.75 -12.31 -13.18
N HIS A 138 12.20 -13.40 -12.66
CA HIS A 138 11.63 -14.44 -13.51
C HIS A 138 10.19 -14.77 -13.14
N GLN A 139 9.38 -15.13 -14.15
CA GLN A 139 8.03 -15.67 -13.96
C GLN A 139 7.09 -14.78 -13.15
N ASN A 140 7.28 -13.46 -13.19
CA ASN A 140 6.38 -12.53 -12.53
C ASN A 140 5.19 -12.19 -13.43
N THR A 141 4.01 -12.04 -12.83
CA THR A 141 2.79 -11.61 -13.53
C THR A 141 2.25 -10.35 -12.88
N GLY A 142 2.03 -9.29 -13.68
CA GLY A 142 1.52 -8.00 -13.22
C GLY A 142 2.54 -6.89 -13.37
N HIS A 143 2.60 -5.96 -12.43
CA HIS A 143 3.42 -4.76 -12.56
C HIS A 143 4.43 -4.59 -11.43
N SER A 144 5.63 -4.13 -11.78
CA SER A 144 6.63 -3.68 -10.80
C SER A 144 6.97 -4.72 -9.74
N ASN A 145 6.99 -5.98 -10.10
CA ASN A 145 7.43 -7.04 -9.19
C ASN A 145 8.94 -7.25 -9.31
N THR A 146 9.60 -7.53 -8.19
CA THR A 146 11.01 -7.90 -8.14
C THR A 146 11.18 -9.26 -7.49
N GLY A 147 11.90 -10.17 -8.17
CA GLY A 147 12.13 -11.54 -7.71
C GLY A 147 11.52 -12.58 -8.63
N THR A 148 10.96 -13.66 -8.08
CA THR A 148 10.52 -14.78 -8.89
C THR A 148 9.11 -15.24 -8.55
N GLY A 149 8.28 -15.46 -9.56
CA GLY A 149 6.97 -16.09 -9.42
C GLY A 149 5.93 -15.23 -8.69
N ASN A 150 6.11 -13.91 -8.64
CA ASN A 150 5.14 -13.03 -8.02
C ASN A 150 3.95 -12.77 -8.94
N ALA A 151 2.75 -12.71 -8.36
CA ALA A 151 1.52 -12.38 -9.07
C ALA A 151 0.83 -11.17 -8.42
N GLY A 152 0.63 -10.09 -9.20
CA GLY A 152 0.05 -8.83 -8.73
C GLY A 152 0.99 -7.67 -8.95
N SER A 153 1.09 -6.74 -8.00
CA SER A 153 1.86 -5.53 -8.23
C SER A 153 2.73 -5.13 -7.03
N HIS A 154 3.92 -4.62 -7.33
CA HIS A 154 4.85 -4.09 -6.33
C HIS A 154 5.25 -5.11 -5.26
N ASN A 155 5.37 -6.37 -5.63
CA ASN A 155 5.88 -7.40 -4.73
C ASN A 155 7.40 -7.51 -4.85
N THR A 156 8.08 -7.75 -3.75
CA THR A 156 9.52 -8.03 -3.68
C THR A 156 9.75 -9.35 -2.97
N GLY A 157 10.51 -10.27 -3.60
CA GLY A 157 10.76 -11.61 -3.10
C GLY A 157 10.19 -12.69 -4.01
N THR A 158 9.75 -13.79 -3.46
CA THR A 158 9.42 -14.98 -4.25
C THR A 158 8.01 -15.50 -3.96
N PHE A 159 7.26 -15.79 -5.00
CA PHE A 159 5.91 -16.39 -4.92
C PHE A 159 4.88 -15.60 -4.11
N ASN A 160 4.98 -14.28 -4.09
CA ASN A 160 3.96 -13.44 -3.49
C ASN A 160 2.74 -13.30 -4.41
N ILE A 161 1.55 -13.31 -3.83
CA ILE A 161 0.28 -13.08 -4.53
C ILE A 161 -0.43 -11.88 -3.91
N GLY A 162 -0.78 -10.90 -4.74
CA GLY A 162 -1.41 -9.65 -4.30
C GLY A 162 -0.49 -8.46 -4.51
N CYS A 163 -0.53 -7.47 -3.65
CA CYS A 163 0.21 -6.23 -3.88
C CYS A 163 1.00 -5.76 -2.66
N PHE A 164 2.13 -5.13 -2.93
CA PHE A 164 2.98 -4.52 -1.91
C PHE A 164 3.49 -5.48 -0.84
N ASN A 165 3.72 -6.74 -1.20
CA ASN A 165 4.31 -7.71 -0.28
C ASN A 165 5.83 -7.72 -0.41
N THR A 166 6.52 -7.87 0.71
CA THR A 166 7.97 -8.02 0.80
C THR A 166 8.31 -9.29 1.57
N GLY A 167 9.21 -10.11 1.03
CA GLY A 167 9.52 -11.45 1.51
C GLY A 167 8.93 -12.53 0.61
N ASP A 168 8.78 -13.74 1.10
CA ASP A 168 8.39 -14.87 0.28
C ASP A 168 7.03 -15.43 0.65
N ARG A 169 6.29 -15.88 -0.37
CA ARG A 169 5.04 -16.63 -0.22
C ARG A 169 3.95 -15.92 0.58
N ASN A 170 3.88 -14.60 0.47
CA ASN A 170 2.80 -13.84 1.07
C ASN A 170 1.56 -13.84 0.17
N LEU A 171 0.39 -13.93 0.77
CA LEU A 171 -0.91 -13.81 0.13
C LEU A 171 -1.66 -12.60 0.69
N GLY A 172 -1.97 -11.62 -0.15
CA GLY A 172 -2.76 -10.46 0.24
C GLY A 172 -2.07 -9.14 -0.04
N TYR A 173 -2.16 -8.21 0.88
CA TYR A 173 -1.74 -6.84 0.64
C TYR A 173 -0.89 -6.29 1.77
N ASN A 174 0.28 -5.72 1.41
CA ASN A 174 1.15 -5.00 2.33
C ASN A 174 1.65 -5.85 3.50
N ASN A 175 2.07 -7.08 3.22
CA ASN A 175 2.72 -7.95 4.19
C ASN A 175 4.25 -7.82 4.09
N ALA A 176 4.93 -7.90 5.22
CA ALA A 176 6.38 -7.92 5.32
C ALA A 176 6.85 -9.12 6.16
N GLY A 177 7.74 -9.93 5.61
CA GLY A 177 8.15 -11.24 6.12
C GLY A 177 7.64 -12.37 5.23
N ASP A 178 7.67 -13.58 5.71
CA ASP A 178 7.39 -14.76 4.90
C ASP A 178 6.09 -15.46 5.30
N TYR A 179 5.43 -16.07 4.32
CA TYR A 179 4.25 -16.92 4.53
C TYR A 179 3.06 -16.24 5.21
N ASN A 180 2.90 -14.94 5.08
CA ASN A 180 1.75 -14.24 5.63
C ASN A 180 0.52 -14.37 4.73
N ALA A 181 -0.66 -14.57 5.32
CA ALA A 181 -1.94 -14.58 4.64
C ALA A 181 -2.88 -13.52 5.23
N GLY A 182 -3.26 -12.53 4.42
CA GLY A 182 -4.09 -11.40 4.84
C GLY A 182 -3.43 -10.06 4.54
N HIS A 183 -3.69 -9.06 5.38
CA HIS A 183 -3.25 -7.70 5.08
C HIS A 183 -2.48 -7.06 6.23
N ARG A 184 -1.40 -6.34 5.88
CA ARG A 184 -0.61 -5.53 6.81
C ARG A 184 -0.03 -6.34 7.97
N ASN A 185 0.44 -7.53 7.70
CA ASN A 185 1.17 -8.32 8.67
C ASN A 185 2.67 -8.04 8.57
N THR A 186 3.35 -8.04 9.71
CA THR A 186 4.81 -7.91 9.81
C THR A 186 5.35 -9.06 10.64
N GLY A 187 6.36 -9.76 10.13
CA GLY A 187 6.86 -11.02 10.67
C GLY A 187 6.42 -12.19 9.81
N ASP A 188 6.54 -13.39 10.31
CA ASP A 188 6.36 -14.60 9.52
C ASP A 188 5.13 -15.41 9.94
N GLN A 189 4.52 -16.06 8.98
CA GLN A 189 3.46 -17.05 9.19
C GLN A 189 2.23 -16.51 9.94
N ASN A 190 1.92 -15.23 9.73
CA ASN A 190 0.70 -14.64 10.27
C ASN A 190 -0.50 -14.90 9.35
N THR A 191 -1.66 -15.17 9.94
CA THR A 191 -2.93 -15.29 9.21
C THR A 191 -3.93 -14.30 9.76
N GLY A 192 -4.55 -13.51 8.88
CA GLY A 192 -5.45 -12.42 9.26
C GLY A 192 -4.81 -11.07 9.00
N ASN A 193 -5.13 -10.06 9.78
CA ASN A 193 -4.72 -8.71 9.44
C ASN A 193 -4.07 -7.97 10.60
N ARG A 194 -3.10 -7.11 10.29
CA ARG A 194 -2.45 -6.18 11.23
C ARG A 194 -1.73 -6.88 12.39
N ASN A 195 -1.19 -8.05 12.15
CA ASN A 195 -0.37 -8.74 13.14
C ASN A 195 1.09 -8.28 13.04
N THR A 196 1.76 -8.19 14.17
CA THR A 196 3.20 -7.91 14.28
C THR A 196 3.84 -8.99 15.14
N GLY A 197 4.89 -9.62 14.63
CA GLY A 197 5.52 -10.81 15.19
C GLY A 197 5.17 -12.05 14.38
N ASP A 198 5.44 -13.23 14.91
CA ASP A 198 5.35 -14.47 14.14
C ASP A 198 4.21 -15.36 14.62
N TYR A 199 3.69 -16.17 13.72
CA TYR A 199 2.70 -17.20 14.04
C TYR A 199 1.42 -16.67 14.71
N ASN A 200 0.92 -15.53 14.31
CA ASN A 200 -0.31 -14.98 14.85
C ASN A 200 -1.50 -15.21 13.90
N PRO A 201 -2.41 -16.14 14.17
CA PRO A 201 -3.74 -16.15 13.58
C PRO A 201 -4.65 -15.14 14.27
N GLY A 202 -5.39 -14.34 13.48
CA GLY A 202 -6.35 -13.37 14.00
C GLY A 202 -6.04 -11.94 13.57
N PHE A 203 -6.50 -10.97 14.34
CA PHE A 203 -6.43 -9.56 14.02
C PHE A 203 -5.69 -8.77 15.09
N GLY A 204 -4.70 -7.97 14.68
CA GLY A 204 -4.13 -6.94 15.55
C GLY A 204 -3.29 -7.46 16.70
N ASN A 205 -2.69 -8.63 16.57
CA ASN A 205 -1.80 -9.16 17.58
C ASN A 205 -0.41 -8.54 17.50
N VAL A 206 0.24 -8.35 18.64
CA VAL A 206 1.62 -7.89 18.78
C VAL A 206 2.37 -8.87 19.66
N GLY A 207 3.48 -9.45 19.14
CA GLY A 207 4.23 -10.54 19.73
C GLY A 207 4.01 -11.84 18.97
N ASP A 208 4.41 -12.95 19.51
CA ASP A 208 4.45 -14.21 18.79
C ASP A 208 3.45 -15.23 19.31
N ASN A 209 2.98 -16.10 18.42
CA ASN A 209 2.17 -17.25 18.78
C ASN A 209 0.85 -16.89 19.50
N ASN A 210 0.25 -15.76 19.17
CA ASN A 210 -1.05 -15.39 19.73
C ASN A 210 -2.18 -15.94 18.86
N ASN A 211 -3.16 -16.59 19.47
CA ASN A 211 -4.35 -17.10 18.81
C ASN A 211 -5.59 -16.34 19.29
N GLY A 212 -6.18 -15.57 18.40
CA GLY A 212 -7.29 -14.66 18.67
C GLY A 212 -6.93 -13.24 18.27
N ASP A 213 -7.63 -12.26 18.80
CA ASP A 213 -7.53 -10.89 18.35
C ASP A 213 -6.98 -9.96 19.43
N MET A 214 -6.23 -8.93 19.00
CA MET A 214 -5.80 -7.82 19.85
C MET A 214 -5.01 -8.24 21.09
N ASN A 215 -4.18 -9.25 20.97
CA ASN A 215 -3.27 -9.63 22.05
C ASN A 215 -1.94 -8.88 21.95
N THR A 216 -1.37 -8.53 23.09
CA THR A 216 -0.02 -7.98 23.22
C THR A 216 0.80 -8.87 24.15
N GLY A 217 1.92 -9.39 23.67
CA GLY A 217 2.73 -10.40 24.34
C GLY A 217 2.75 -11.68 23.53
N ASN A 218 3.12 -12.80 24.14
CA ASN A 218 3.34 -14.05 23.43
C ASN A 218 2.46 -15.17 23.98
N TRP A 219 2.16 -16.13 23.13
CA TRP A 219 1.47 -17.36 23.52
C TRP A 219 0.09 -17.14 24.18
N ASN A 220 -0.64 -16.10 23.77
CA ASN A 220 -1.98 -15.89 24.28
C ASN A 220 -3.01 -16.67 23.43
N TYR A 221 -3.99 -17.26 24.08
CA TYR A 221 -5.14 -17.93 23.48
C TYR A 221 -6.44 -17.27 23.92
N GLY A 222 -7.03 -16.51 23.03
CA GLY A 222 -8.19 -15.65 23.29
C GLY A 222 -7.91 -14.24 22.80
N SER A 223 -8.68 -13.27 23.28
CA SER A 223 -8.60 -11.92 22.74
C SER A 223 -8.38 -10.86 23.81
N ASN A 224 -7.75 -9.74 23.41
CA ASN A 224 -7.51 -8.59 24.29
C ASN A 224 -6.67 -8.90 25.53
N ASN A 225 -5.70 -9.79 25.41
CA ASN A 225 -4.77 -10.09 26.49
C ASN A 225 -3.52 -9.21 26.39
N VAL A 226 -3.00 -8.81 27.53
CA VAL A 226 -1.73 -8.10 27.66
C VAL A 226 -0.82 -8.89 28.62
N GLY A 227 0.34 -9.35 28.14
CA GLY A 227 1.25 -10.25 28.82
C GLY A 227 1.36 -11.58 28.10
N ASP A 228 1.94 -12.57 28.74
CA ASP A 228 2.30 -13.83 28.11
C ASP A 228 1.47 -15.01 28.62
N CYS A 229 1.28 -15.98 27.75
CA CYS A 229 0.72 -17.29 28.13
C CYS A 229 -0.68 -17.24 28.77
N ASN A 230 -1.54 -16.32 28.35
CA ASN A 230 -2.89 -16.24 28.88
C ASN A 230 -3.86 -17.09 28.05
N ILE A 231 -4.80 -17.74 28.73
CA ILE A 231 -5.96 -18.41 28.15
C ILE A 231 -7.21 -17.65 28.61
N GLY A 232 -8.10 -17.31 27.67
CA GLY A 232 -9.26 -16.49 27.93
C GLY A 232 -9.12 -15.09 27.35
N ASN A 233 -9.96 -14.17 27.78
CA ASN A 233 -10.04 -12.84 27.20
C ASN A 233 -9.82 -11.77 28.27
N PHE A 234 -9.31 -10.62 27.85
CA PHE A 234 -9.17 -9.44 28.70
C PHE A 234 -8.29 -9.68 29.95
N ASN A 235 -7.22 -10.43 29.80
CA ASN A 235 -6.27 -10.63 30.89
C ASN A 235 -5.14 -9.60 30.81
N THR A 236 -4.65 -9.15 31.95
CA THR A 236 -3.45 -8.34 32.10
C THR A 236 -2.49 -9.03 33.06
N GLY A 237 -1.30 -9.40 32.58
CA GLY A 237 -0.32 -10.20 33.29
C GLY A 237 -0.14 -11.55 32.61
N ASP A 238 0.44 -12.54 33.32
CA ASP A 238 0.92 -13.75 32.68
C ASP A 238 0.27 -15.01 33.25
N TRP A 239 0.20 -16.05 32.42
CA TRP A 239 -0.23 -17.37 32.83
C TRP A 239 -1.64 -17.44 33.44
N ASN A 240 -2.55 -16.59 33.03
CA ASN A 240 -3.93 -16.68 33.48
C ASN A 240 -4.70 -17.69 32.63
N ALA A 241 -5.52 -18.53 33.26
CA ALA A 241 -6.27 -19.60 32.60
C ALA A 241 -7.80 -19.36 32.58
N SER A 242 -8.21 -18.12 32.82
CA SER A 242 -9.60 -17.66 32.67
C SER A 242 -9.62 -16.21 32.22
N SER A 243 -10.80 -15.59 32.11
CA SER A 243 -10.95 -14.24 31.56
C SER A 243 -11.00 -13.15 32.63
N TYR A 244 -10.66 -11.91 32.25
CA TYR A 244 -10.75 -10.69 33.07
C TYR A 244 -9.81 -10.64 34.26
N ASN A 245 -8.73 -11.38 34.23
CA ASN A 245 -7.77 -11.41 35.31
C ASN A 245 -6.72 -10.30 35.22
N THR A 246 -6.26 -9.85 36.39
CA THR A 246 -5.07 -9.01 36.54
C THR A 246 -4.08 -9.71 37.45
N GLY A 247 -2.80 -9.74 37.05
CA GLY A 247 -1.75 -10.48 37.74
C GLY A 247 -1.45 -11.81 37.07
N CYS A 248 -0.95 -12.79 37.82
CA CYS A 248 -0.40 -14.03 37.26
C CYS A 248 -1.00 -15.26 37.88
N PHE A 249 -1.08 -16.35 37.11
CA PHE A 249 -1.50 -17.68 37.54
C PHE A 249 -2.94 -17.77 38.08
N ASN A 250 -3.82 -16.86 37.67
CA ASN A 250 -5.24 -16.93 38.04
C ASN A 250 -5.97 -17.95 37.15
N THR A 251 -6.77 -18.80 37.80
CA THR A 251 -7.49 -19.90 37.14
C THR A 251 -9.02 -19.71 37.15
N GLU A 252 -9.51 -18.75 37.92
CA GLU A 252 -10.91 -18.46 38.07
C GLU A 252 -11.23 -17.06 37.56
N VAL A 253 -12.47 -16.86 37.10
CA VAL A 253 -12.94 -15.53 36.72
C VAL A 253 -13.06 -14.68 37.99
N PRO A 254 -12.42 -13.51 38.04
CA PRO A 254 -12.43 -12.69 39.25
C PRO A 254 -13.80 -12.06 39.48
N THR A 255 -14.15 -11.93 40.75
CA THR A 255 -15.31 -11.12 41.15
C THR A 255 -14.98 -9.64 41.14
N MET A 256 -15.99 -8.82 40.89
CA MET A 256 -15.84 -7.36 40.79
C MET A 256 -15.95 -6.69 42.16
N THR A 257 -15.30 -5.56 42.29
CA THR A 257 -15.58 -4.61 43.37
C THR A 257 -16.67 -3.64 42.88
N LEU A 258 -17.80 -3.59 43.59
CA LEU A 258 -18.89 -2.66 43.31
C LEU A 258 -19.01 -1.66 44.47
N PHE A 259 -19.08 -0.36 44.14
CA PHE A 259 -19.14 0.72 45.13
C PHE A 259 -18.05 0.64 46.22
N ASN A 260 -16.82 0.33 45.77
CA ASN A 260 -15.63 0.12 46.64
C ASN A 260 -15.76 -1.06 47.65
N LYS A 261 -16.66 -1.97 47.41
CA LYS A 261 -16.84 -3.17 48.25
C LYS A 261 -16.72 -4.42 47.39
N PRO A 262 -16.10 -5.52 47.93
CA PRO A 262 -16.14 -6.80 47.27
C PRO A 262 -17.58 -7.23 47.01
N SER A 263 -17.83 -7.83 45.85
CA SER A 263 -19.10 -8.41 45.46
C SER A 263 -18.88 -9.84 44.96
N ASP A 264 -19.96 -10.61 44.82
CA ASP A 264 -19.98 -11.90 44.17
C ASP A 264 -20.21 -11.83 42.65
N TRP A 265 -20.35 -10.63 42.12
CA TRP A 265 -20.51 -10.41 40.70
C TRP A 265 -19.21 -10.61 39.95
N THR A 266 -19.29 -11.28 38.81
CA THR A 266 -18.27 -11.32 37.81
C THR A 266 -18.45 -10.17 36.78
N TYR A 267 -17.50 -9.97 35.89
CA TYR A 267 -17.69 -9.02 34.78
C TYR A 267 -18.85 -9.44 33.84
N TYR A 268 -19.14 -10.73 33.75
CA TYR A 268 -20.26 -11.21 32.94
C TYR A 268 -21.62 -10.79 33.56
N ASP A 269 -21.74 -10.88 34.90
CA ASP A 269 -22.94 -10.41 35.59
C ASP A 269 -23.20 -8.92 35.37
N TRP A 270 -22.12 -8.12 35.37
CA TRP A 270 -22.18 -6.70 35.00
C TRP A 270 -22.62 -6.50 33.56
N LEU A 271 -22.07 -7.24 32.58
CA LEU A 271 -22.42 -7.11 31.17
C LEU A 271 -23.89 -7.39 30.88
N GLU A 272 -24.49 -8.30 31.62
CA GLU A 272 -25.92 -8.73 31.48
C GLU A 272 -26.86 -7.93 32.36
N SER A 273 -26.37 -7.03 33.22
CA SER A 273 -27.18 -6.30 34.17
C SER A 273 -28.05 -5.21 33.55
N ASP A 274 -29.28 -5.04 34.06
CA ASP A 274 -30.15 -3.92 33.72
C ASP A 274 -29.51 -2.57 34.06
N ALA A 275 -28.72 -2.52 35.13
CA ALA A 275 -27.99 -1.32 35.54
C ALA A 275 -27.01 -0.81 34.45
N ARG A 276 -26.29 -1.72 33.82
CA ARG A 276 -25.41 -1.37 32.68
C ARG A 276 -26.22 -0.89 31.47
N LEU A 277 -27.32 -1.58 31.15
CA LEU A 277 -28.20 -1.20 30.04
C LEU A 277 -28.78 0.22 30.26
N LEU A 278 -29.21 0.51 31.47
CA LEU A 278 -29.73 1.82 31.85
C LEU A 278 -28.65 2.89 31.69
N LEU A 279 -27.45 2.70 32.25
CA LEU A 279 -26.34 3.65 32.15
C LEU A 279 -25.91 3.91 30.70
N MET A 280 -25.91 2.87 29.85
CA MET A 280 -25.56 3.03 28.44
C MET A 280 -26.66 3.72 27.62
N SER A 281 -27.91 3.69 28.07
CA SER A 281 -29.02 4.38 27.42
C SER A 281 -29.13 5.87 27.82
N MET A 282 -28.42 6.27 28.87
CA MET A 282 -28.44 7.67 29.32
C MET A 282 -27.70 8.56 28.33
N PRO A 283 -28.24 9.75 27.99
CA PRO A 283 -27.51 10.74 27.22
C PRO A 283 -26.21 11.13 27.93
N LYS A 284 -25.13 11.31 27.18
CA LYS A 284 -23.81 11.65 27.75
C LYS A 284 -23.82 12.97 28.54
N GLU A 285 -24.74 13.85 28.20
CA GLU A 285 -24.94 15.15 28.86
C GLU A 285 -25.55 15.02 30.26
N THR A 286 -26.11 13.85 30.57
CA THR A 286 -26.75 13.58 31.88
C THR A 286 -25.77 13.11 32.95
N ILE A 287 -24.56 12.70 32.54
CA ILE A 287 -23.56 12.14 33.45
C ILE A 287 -22.25 12.85 33.22
N GLN A 288 -21.67 13.45 34.24
CA GLN A 288 -20.39 14.14 34.20
C GLN A 288 -19.49 13.65 35.35
N TRP A 289 -18.25 13.33 35.04
CA TRP A 289 -17.24 13.18 36.08
C TRP A 289 -16.80 14.53 36.57
N ILE A 290 -16.84 14.74 37.90
CA ILE A 290 -16.37 15.94 38.56
C ILE A 290 -15.10 15.57 39.34
N ASP A 291 -13.98 16.14 38.96
CA ASP A 291 -12.71 15.94 39.66
C ASP A 291 -12.78 16.51 41.07
N LYS A 292 -12.03 15.93 42.00
CA LYS A 292 -12.09 16.34 43.42
C LYS A 292 -11.72 17.80 43.65
N GLU A 293 -10.88 18.36 42.78
CA GLU A 293 -10.50 19.78 42.81
C GLU A 293 -11.65 20.71 42.41
N ASP A 294 -12.58 20.23 41.60
CA ASP A 294 -13.74 21.00 41.10
C ASP A 294 -15.01 20.78 41.90
N MET A 295 -14.97 19.93 42.94
CA MET A 295 -16.12 19.64 43.80
C MET A 295 -16.39 20.74 44.80
N THR A 296 -17.65 21.08 44.98
CA THR A 296 -18.11 21.93 46.08
C THR A 296 -18.03 21.21 47.43
N ASP A 297 -18.05 21.94 48.52
CA ASP A 297 -18.04 21.33 49.86
C ASP A 297 -19.25 20.46 50.13
N GLU A 298 -20.41 20.82 49.59
CA GLU A 298 -21.64 20.06 49.69
C GLU A 298 -21.55 18.72 48.88
N GLU A 299 -20.94 18.77 47.72
CA GLU A 299 -20.69 17.57 46.90
C GLU A 299 -19.67 16.63 47.58
N LYS A 300 -18.67 17.16 48.30
CA LYS A 300 -17.73 16.35 49.06
C LYS A 300 -18.36 15.68 50.27
N GLU A 301 -19.27 16.35 50.96
CA GLU A 301 -20.05 15.75 52.05
C GLU A 301 -20.95 14.60 51.57
N LEU A 302 -21.57 14.77 50.42
CA LEU A 302 -22.47 13.76 49.84
C LEU A 302 -21.71 12.56 49.23
N ASN A 303 -20.44 12.72 48.88
CA ASN A 303 -19.60 11.70 48.24
C ASN A 303 -18.31 11.45 49.02
N PRO A 304 -18.36 10.91 50.25
CA PRO A 304 -17.20 10.84 51.14
C PRO A 304 -16.02 10.01 50.63
N SER A 305 -16.20 9.24 49.56
CA SER A 305 -15.13 8.48 48.89
C SER A 305 -14.36 9.28 47.81
N TYR A 306 -14.71 10.57 47.62
CA TYR A 306 -14.13 11.40 46.55
C TYR A 306 -12.61 11.50 46.61
N GLU A 307 -11.99 11.49 47.79
CA GLU A 307 -10.54 11.59 47.90
C GLU A 307 -9.82 10.35 47.33
N THR A 308 -10.35 9.18 47.60
CA THR A 308 -9.79 7.89 47.10
C THR A 308 -10.16 7.61 45.65
N ALA A 309 -11.32 8.08 45.23
CA ALA A 309 -11.82 7.93 43.86
C ALA A 309 -11.26 8.99 42.89
N GLY A 310 -10.73 10.12 43.44
CA GLY A 310 -10.27 11.26 42.64
C GLY A 310 -11.39 12.19 42.16
N GLY A 311 -12.63 11.94 42.58
CA GLY A 311 -13.81 12.70 42.18
C GLY A 311 -15.10 11.89 42.34
N TYR A 312 -16.18 12.32 41.71
CA TYR A 312 -17.46 11.60 41.71
C TYR A 312 -18.19 11.73 40.37
N LEU A 313 -19.14 10.85 40.14
CA LEU A 313 -20.00 10.87 38.96
C LEU A 313 -21.27 11.68 39.29
N LYS A 314 -21.39 12.87 38.72
CA LYS A 314 -22.57 13.73 38.84
C LYS A 314 -23.62 13.33 37.82
N VAL A 315 -24.82 13.04 38.29
CA VAL A 315 -25.98 12.79 37.42
C VAL A 315 -26.85 14.05 37.45
N PHE A 316 -27.07 14.65 36.31
CA PHE A 316 -27.97 15.77 36.15
C PHE A 316 -29.39 15.28 35.91
N SER A 317 -30.34 15.57 36.79
CA SER A 317 -31.75 15.31 36.49
C SER A 317 -32.21 16.29 35.42
N GLN A 318 -32.88 15.78 34.40
CA GLN A 318 -33.70 16.64 33.54
C GLN A 318 -34.93 17.01 34.34
N ASP A 319 -35.06 18.28 34.75
CA ASP A 319 -36.29 18.84 35.27
C ASP A 319 -37.35 18.96 34.17
#